data_13d87322e0c99fe8f0d723b4763c1ff8
#
_entry.id   13d87322e0c99fe8f0d723b4763c1ff8
#
_cell.length_a   1.000
_cell.length_b   1.000
_cell.length_c   1.000
_cell.angle_alpha   90.00
_cell.angle_beta   90.00
_cell.angle_gamma   90.00
#
_symmetry.space_group_name_H-M   'P 1'
#
loop_
_entity.id
_entity.type
_entity.pdbx_description
1 polymer ?
#
loop_
_entity_poly.entity_id
_entity_poly.type
_entity_poly.pdbx_seq_one_letter_code
_entity_poly.pdbx_strand_id
1 'polypeptide(L)'
;MKAAVKFESVLKDHLADAEQAAKYLTACYEEGPEVFLQGLRDVVEAQGGMSRAARLAGLNRESLYRQLSRRGNPSLASLNAVLTALRLKLR
;
A
#
# COMPACT_ATOMS: atom_id res chain seq x y z
N MET A 1 9.06 2.76 -23.35
CA MET A 1 7.68 2.30 -23.24
C MET A 1 7.60 0.87 -22.72
N LYS A 2 8.14 -0.08 -23.45
CA LYS A 2 8.14 -1.47 -23.01
C LYS A 2 8.91 -1.66 -21.71
N ALA A 3 10.00 -0.92 -21.53
CA ALA A 3 10.80 -1.00 -20.32
C ALA A 3 10.01 -0.54 -19.08
N ALA A 4 9.23 0.53 -19.22
CA ALA A 4 8.41 1.05 -18.12
C ALA A 4 7.33 0.07 -17.72
N VAL A 5 6.64 -0.51 -18.71
CA VAL A 5 5.60 -1.51 -18.45
C VAL A 5 6.19 -2.73 -17.77
N LYS A 6 7.36 -3.16 -18.24
CA LYS A 6 8.05 -4.30 -17.67
C LYS A 6 8.48 -4.02 -16.22
N PHE A 7 8.98 -2.81 -15.96
CA PHE A 7 9.37 -2.42 -14.61
C PHE A 7 8.17 -2.41 -13.67
N GLU A 8 7.04 -1.85 -14.09
CA GLU A 8 5.82 -1.84 -13.30
C GLU A 8 5.34 -3.25 -12.97
N SER A 9 5.39 -4.14 -13.96
CA SER A 9 5.00 -5.54 -13.77
C SER A 9 5.90 -6.23 -12.75
N VAL A 10 7.20 -6.01 -12.84
CA VAL A 10 8.18 -6.59 -11.91
C VAL A 10 7.94 -6.05 -10.49
N LEU A 11 7.73 -4.75 -10.37
CA LEU A 11 7.46 -4.13 -9.08
C LEU A 11 6.18 -4.68 -8.46
N LYS A 12 5.13 -4.82 -9.25
CA LYS A 12 3.86 -5.35 -8.78
C LYS A 12 4.02 -6.78 -8.27
N ASP A 13 4.73 -7.62 -9.00
CA ASP A 13 4.97 -8.99 -8.59
C ASP A 13 5.77 -9.04 -7.29
N HIS A 14 6.76 -8.16 -7.17
CA HIS A 14 7.59 -8.06 -5.98
C HIS A 14 6.75 -7.67 -4.75
N LEU A 15 5.88 -6.68 -4.91
CA LEU A 15 5.06 -6.16 -3.83
C LEU A 15 3.87 -7.06 -3.47
N ALA A 16 3.58 -8.06 -4.29
CA ALA A 16 2.56 -9.05 -3.96
C ALA A 16 3.01 -9.94 -2.79
N ASP A 17 4.31 -10.07 -2.58
CA ASP A 17 4.88 -10.79 -1.44
C ASP A 17 4.88 -9.88 -0.22
N ALA A 18 4.24 -10.32 0.86
CA ALA A 18 4.10 -9.49 2.07
C ALA A 18 5.43 -9.09 2.69
N GLU A 19 6.41 -9.99 2.68
CA GLU A 19 7.73 -9.68 3.25
C GLU A 19 8.45 -8.61 2.45
N GLN A 20 8.42 -8.72 1.12
CA GLN A 20 9.03 -7.74 0.24
C GLN A 20 8.28 -6.40 0.31
N ALA A 21 6.95 -6.46 0.41
CA ALA A 21 6.15 -5.26 0.57
C ALA A 21 6.50 -4.52 1.86
N ALA A 22 6.70 -5.25 2.95
CA ALA A 22 7.08 -4.64 4.23
C ALA A 22 8.42 -3.92 4.14
N LYS A 23 9.40 -4.53 3.47
CA LYS A 23 10.70 -3.91 3.25
C LYS A 23 10.59 -2.64 2.41
N TYR A 24 9.78 -2.72 1.36
CA TYR A 24 9.54 -1.58 0.48
C TYR A 24 8.90 -0.42 1.26
N LEU A 25 7.91 -0.72 2.08
CA LEU A 25 7.24 0.31 2.88
C LEU A 25 8.17 0.93 3.92
N THR A 26 9.05 0.15 4.53
CA THR A 26 10.03 0.68 5.47
C THR A 26 10.92 1.70 4.77
N ALA A 27 11.40 1.38 3.56
CA ALA A 27 12.21 2.31 2.79
C ALA A 27 11.42 3.57 2.44
N CYS A 28 10.15 3.43 2.04
CA CYS A 28 9.29 4.57 1.73
C CYS A 28 9.06 5.44 2.96
N TYR A 29 8.87 4.81 4.11
CA TYR A 29 8.67 5.53 5.37
C TYR A 29 9.85 6.43 5.70
N GLU A 30 11.06 5.96 5.45
CA GLU A 30 12.28 6.72 5.71
C GLU A 30 12.40 7.95 4.82
N GLU A 31 11.73 7.95 3.66
CA GLU A 31 11.72 9.07 2.73
C GLU A 31 10.68 10.15 3.09
N GLY A 32 9.73 9.82 3.94
CA GLY A 32 8.73 10.77 4.41
C GLY A 32 7.29 10.28 4.21
N PRO A 33 6.31 11.02 4.79
CA PRO A 33 4.92 10.56 4.79
C PRO A 33 4.29 10.46 3.40
N GLU A 34 4.62 11.37 2.50
CA GLU A 34 4.05 11.33 1.14
C GLU A 34 4.54 10.10 0.38
N VAL A 35 5.82 9.78 0.53
CA VAL A 35 6.41 8.61 -0.12
C VAL A 35 5.84 7.33 0.51
N PHE A 36 5.64 7.33 1.82
CA PHE A 36 5.03 6.19 2.49
C PHE A 36 3.62 5.92 1.98
N LEU A 37 2.79 6.97 1.85
CA LEU A 37 1.43 6.81 1.33
C LEU A 37 1.44 6.30 -0.12
N GLN A 38 2.34 6.81 -0.94
CA GLN A 38 2.49 6.32 -2.31
C GLN A 38 2.89 4.84 -2.31
N GLY A 39 3.85 4.48 -1.47
CA GLY A 39 4.28 3.09 -1.35
C GLY A 39 3.15 2.18 -0.89
N LEU A 40 2.34 2.65 0.04
CA LEU A 40 1.21 1.88 0.54
C LEU A 40 0.17 1.67 -0.57
N ARG A 41 -0.10 2.69 -1.39
CA ARG A 41 -0.98 2.54 -2.55
C ARG A 41 -0.43 1.48 -3.52
N ASP A 42 0.87 1.52 -3.77
CA ASP A 42 1.51 0.55 -4.65
C ASP A 42 1.34 -0.88 -4.13
N VAL A 43 1.51 -1.07 -2.84
CA VAL A 43 1.34 -2.38 -2.20
C VAL A 43 -0.13 -2.83 -2.27
N VAL A 44 -1.06 -1.93 -1.98
CA VAL A 44 -2.49 -2.24 -2.06
C VAL A 44 -2.85 -2.70 -3.46
N GLU A 45 -2.39 -1.99 -4.50
CA GLU A 45 -2.66 -2.37 -5.88
C GLU A 45 -2.03 -3.72 -6.23
N ALA A 46 -0.82 -3.96 -5.76
CA ALA A 46 -0.13 -5.22 -6.03
C ALA A 46 -0.81 -6.41 -5.35
N GLN A 47 -1.50 -6.17 -4.25
CA GLN A 47 -2.13 -7.23 -3.47
C GLN A 47 -3.65 -7.33 -3.69
N GLY A 48 -4.13 -6.87 -4.82
CA GLY A 48 -5.52 -7.10 -5.21
C GLY A 48 -6.40 -5.87 -5.27
N GLY A 49 -5.84 -4.69 -5.03
CA GLY A 49 -6.55 -3.44 -5.22
C GLY A 49 -7.25 -2.91 -3.99
N MET A 50 -7.77 -1.70 -4.12
CA MET A 50 -8.36 -0.95 -3.02
C MET A 50 -9.62 -1.61 -2.46
N SER A 51 -10.46 -2.18 -3.34
CA SER A 51 -11.69 -2.83 -2.90
C SER A 51 -11.39 -4.03 -2.00
N ARG A 52 -10.40 -4.82 -2.37
CA ARG A 52 -10.00 -5.97 -1.58
C ARG A 52 -9.41 -5.54 -0.23
N ALA A 53 -8.55 -4.54 -0.26
CA ALA A 53 -7.93 -4.02 0.96
C ALA A 53 -8.99 -3.48 1.92
N ALA A 54 -9.96 -2.72 1.42
CA ALA A 54 -11.02 -2.17 2.24
C ALA A 54 -11.87 -3.28 2.86
N ARG A 55 -12.22 -4.30 2.06
CA ARG A 55 -13.01 -5.43 2.55
C ARG A 55 -12.27 -6.17 3.66
N LEU A 56 -11.00 -6.47 3.47
CA LEU A 56 -10.21 -7.19 4.45
C LEU A 56 -9.97 -6.38 5.72
N ALA A 57 -9.86 -5.07 5.58
CA ALA A 57 -9.64 -4.17 6.71
C ALA A 57 -10.95 -3.77 7.41
N GLY A 58 -12.10 -4.10 6.85
CA GLY A 58 -13.38 -3.69 7.40
C GLY A 58 -13.66 -2.21 7.25
N LEU A 59 -13.16 -1.60 6.18
CA LEU A 59 -13.27 -0.17 5.93
C LEU A 59 -14.11 0.12 4.69
N ASN A 60 -14.66 1.33 4.62
CA ASN A 60 -15.35 1.80 3.44
C ASN A 60 -14.33 2.09 2.34
N ARG A 61 -14.56 1.55 1.14
CA ARG A 61 -13.65 1.69 0.01
C ARG A 61 -13.37 3.13 -0.35
N GLU A 62 -14.41 3.96 -0.42
CA GLU A 62 -14.24 5.36 -0.81
C GLU A 62 -13.46 6.14 0.24
N SER A 63 -13.74 5.87 1.51
CA SER A 63 -13.02 6.50 2.61
C SER A 63 -11.55 6.10 2.59
N LEU A 64 -11.28 4.81 2.37
CA LEU A 64 -9.90 4.32 2.29
C LEU A 64 -9.17 4.94 1.11
N TYR A 65 -9.84 5.02 -0.05
CA TYR A 65 -9.26 5.63 -1.22
C TYR A 65 -8.83 7.08 -0.94
N ARG A 66 -9.69 7.85 -0.27
CA ARG A 66 -9.35 9.24 0.08
C ARG A 66 -8.21 9.31 1.08
N GLN A 67 -8.23 8.44 2.08
CA GLN A 67 -7.19 8.45 3.12
C GLN A 67 -5.81 8.11 2.58
N LEU A 68 -5.75 7.24 1.58
CA LEU A 68 -4.48 6.83 0.98
C LEU A 68 -4.13 7.65 -0.25
N SER A 69 -4.94 8.63 -0.61
CA SER A 69 -4.65 9.49 -1.76
C SER A 69 -3.44 10.39 -1.48
N ARG A 70 -2.94 11.03 -2.52
CA ARG A 70 -1.74 11.87 -2.44
C ARG A 70 -1.80 12.91 -1.32
N ARG A 71 -2.98 13.47 -1.07
CA ARG A 71 -3.18 14.45 0.01
C ARG A 71 -3.94 13.86 1.18
N GLY A 72 -3.99 12.54 1.23
CA GLY A 72 -4.70 11.87 2.28
C GLY A 72 -3.99 11.95 3.62
N ASN A 73 -4.75 11.69 4.65
CA ASN A 73 -4.24 11.66 5.99
C ASN A 73 -4.97 10.54 6.74
N PRO A 74 -4.51 9.30 6.55
CA PRO A 74 -5.18 8.16 7.18
C PRO A 74 -5.09 8.26 8.71
N SER A 75 -6.17 7.88 9.37
CA SER A 75 -6.14 7.75 10.82
C SER A 75 -5.20 6.58 11.18
N LEU A 76 -4.69 6.61 12.39
CA LEU A 76 -3.87 5.51 12.87
C LEU A 76 -4.66 4.20 12.86
N ALA A 77 -5.94 4.26 13.20
CA ALA A 77 -6.80 3.07 13.18
C ALA A 77 -6.94 2.49 11.77
N SER A 78 -7.18 3.35 10.78
CA SER A 78 -7.29 2.90 9.39
C SER A 78 -5.98 2.34 8.88
N LEU A 79 -4.88 3.02 9.18
CA LEU A 79 -3.56 2.57 8.76
C LEU A 79 -3.26 1.19 9.37
N ASN A 80 -3.49 1.03 10.65
CA ASN A 80 -3.28 -0.23 11.34
C ASN A 80 -4.15 -1.34 10.74
N ALA A 81 -5.41 -1.04 10.43
CA ALA A 81 -6.32 -2.01 9.85
C ALA A 81 -5.84 -2.50 8.48
N VAL A 82 -5.34 -1.59 7.65
CA VAL A 82 -4.82 -1.93 6.33
C VAL A 82 -3.54 -2.77 6.45
N LEU A 83 -2.61 -2.35 7.28
CA LEU A 83 -1.36 -3.09 7.46
C LEU A 83 -1.63 -4.51 7.96
N THR A 84 -2.54 -4.64 8.92
CA THR A 84 -2.93 -5.94 9.46
C THR A 84 -3.60 -6.80 8.38
N ALA A 85 -4.52 -6.20 7.62
CA ALA A 85 -5.26 -6.92 6.56
C ALA A 85 -4.31 -7.46 5.49
N LEU A 86 -3.27 -6.71 5.17
CA LEU A 86 -2.29 -7.12 4.17
C LEU A 86 -1.14 -7.93 4.76
N ARG A 87 -1.22 -8.24 6.05
CA ARG A 87 -0.22 -9.02 6.78
C ARG A 87 1.16 -8.37 6.80
N LEU A 88 1.16 -7.04 6.82
CA LEU A 88 2.38 -6.27 6.87
C LEU A 88 2.74 -5.98 8.33
N LYS A 89 3.99 -6.20 8.68
CA LYS A 89 4.47 -5.94 10.03
C LYS A 89 5.43 -4.75 10.01
N LEU A 90 5.17 -3.79 10.87
CA LEU A 90 6.09 -2.68 11.07
C LEU A 90 7.29 -3.17 11.87
N ARG A 91 8.45 -2.69 11.49
CA ARG A 91 9.69 -3.05 12.17
C ARG A 91 10.50 -1.83 12.54
#